data_585b6ed48d1dc60161a4cbee6a9d3085
#
_entry.id   585b6ed48d1dc60161a4cbee6a9d3085
#
_cell.length_a   1.000
_cell.length_b   1.000
_cell.length_c   1.000
_cell.angle_alpha   90.00
_cell.angle_beta   90.00
_cell.angle_gamma   90.00
#
_symmetry.space_group_name_H-M   'P 1'
#
loop_
_entity.id
_entity.type
_entity.pdbx_description
1 polymer ?
#
loop_
_entity_poly.entity_id
_entity_poly.type
_entity_poly.pdbx_seq_one_letter_code
_entity_poly.pdbx_strand_id
1 'polypeptide(L)'
;MNYTKQICALVLAASMALGLCACRQTKETEQQTLGIDVARYQGTIDWQAVSQSDVDFAMVRLGYRSMSQGEIVADCNARYNLQEASKAGIPVGAYFFSTAITKEEAVEEAKWAAAMLRDYPITYPVAYDCEGFTDPDSRHHGLSSKERTDIALAFLRTIEVLGYEGMFYASKNDLQGGTHWDTERIAKKYKIWVAQYPLEPYPSTPQSSYEGPHQMWQYTMSGTVPGIDQPVDQNVAYFGYDGIEPAKSKEPPKEVEPDVEALMNFTQVDEMVTAKEETNLRNMPNLGEDSQVVYTLMNGETAKRLAVSADGWSKLIFNGQTVYALTNYLKPVAETPPAEGEIQTQFTPVSDRVTAKVEVNLRSLPSVEREDSVILGQLKNGTYLPRTGISDNGWSELTYEGQTVYAVTNYLETESGQQTEPQSPAPQESQPAPQIQTQFEDINDQVTAKDEVNLRTLPSVEREDSIVVVKLKHGEIVQRTGINKDVGWSRVVYNGQTLYCVSQYLTAP
;
A
#
# COMPACT_ATOMS: atom_id res chain seq x y z
N MET A 1 -22.73 -45.48 59.23
CA MET A 1 -22.34 -46.25 58.01
C MET A 1 -23.16 -45.68 56.86
N ASN A 2 -22.66 -44.62 56.15
CA ASN A 2 -23.22 -44.14 54.87
C ASN A 2 -22.59 -42.82 54.35
N TYR A 3 -21.49 -42.36 54.95
CA TYR A 3 -20.83 -41.14 54.47
C TYR A 3 -19.65 -41.42 53.49
N THR A 4 -19.12 -42.62 53.45
CA THR A 4 -17.98 -43.01 52.62
C THR A 4 -18.34 -43.35 51.17
N LYS A 5 -19.61 -43.65 50.90
CA LYS A 5 -20.07 -43.97 49.51
C LYS A 5 -20.45 -42.75 48.68
N GLN A 6 -20.72 -41.59 49.29
CA GLN A 6 -21.07 -40.36 48.56
C GLN A 6 -19.83 -39.56 48.13
N ILE A 7 -18.72 -39.70 48.80
CA ILE A 7 -17.47 -39.01 48.44
C ILE A 7 -16.78 -39.69 47.24
N CYS A 8 -16.88 -41.01 47.08
CA CYS A 8 -16.33 -41.69 45.91
C CYS A 8 -17.09 -41.44 44.61
N ALA A 9 -18.39 -41.12 44.67
CA ALA A 9 -19.20 -40.83 43.47
C ALA A 9 -18.96 -39.41 42.95
N LEU A 10 -18.61 -38.44 43.82
CA LEU A 10 -18.30 -37.05 43.43
C LEU A 10 -16.88 -36.90 42.87
N VAL A 11 -15.93 -37.73 43.28
CA VAL A 11 -14.57 -37.69 42.73
C VAL A 11 -14.49 -38.38 41.35
N LEU A 12 -15.34 -39.40 41.09
CA LEU A 12 -15.41 -39.99 39.73
C LEU A 12 -16.17 -39.13 38.72
N ALA A 13 -17.11 -38.29 39.13
CA ALA A 13 -17.79 -37.37 38.23
C ALA A 13 -16.94 -36.12 37.86
N ALA A 14 -16.04 -35.71 38.76
CA ALA A 14 -15.11 -34.60 38.47
C ALA A 14 -13.95 -35.04 37.56
N SER A 15 -13.56 -36.34 37.57
CA SER A 15 -12.51 -36.84 36.68
C SER A 15 -13.01 -37.23 35.28
N MET A 16 -14.32 -37.30 35.02
CA MET A 16 -14.86 -37.49 33.67
C MET A 16 -15.19 -36.17 32.93
N ALA A 17 -15.17 -35.02 33.62
CA ALA A 17 -15.37 -33.70 32.99
C ALA A 17 -14.08 -33.04 32.48
N LEU A 18 -12.93 -33.62 32.82
CA LEU A 18 -11.60 -33.14 32.37
C LEU A 18 -10.99 -33.94 31.20
N GLY A 19 -11.75 -34.87 30.64
CA GLY A 19 -11.24 -35.84 29.67
C GLY A 19 -11.74 -35.72 28.24
N LEU A 20 -12.23 -34.57 27.80
CA LEU A 20 -12.66 -34.37 26.40
C LEU A 20 -12.17 -33.06 25.79
N CYS A 21 -10.94 -32.64 26.11
CA CYS A 21 -10.12 -31.93 25.14
C CYS A 21 -9.36 -33.00 24.34
N ALA A 22 -10.05 -33.71 23.47
CA ALA A 22 -9.40 -34.53 22.47
C ALA A 22 -8.64 -33.57 21.56
N CYS A 23 -7.35 -33.38 21.87
CA CYS A 23 -6.40 -32.90 20.86
C CYS A 23 -6.57 -33.82 19.65
N ARG A 24 -7.24 -33.32 18.64
CA ARG A 24 -7.32 -33.96 17.35
C ARG A 24 -5.93 -33.81 16.73
N GLN A 25 -5.07 -34.80 16.91
CA GLN A 25 -3.79 -34.87 16.22
C GLN A 25 -4.10 -35.18 14.76
N THR A 26 -4.09 -34.17 13.90
CA THR A 26 -3.85 -34.34 12.47
C THR A 26 -2.51 -35.04 12.35
N LYS A 27 -2.44 -36.11 11.57
CA LYS A 27 -1.18 -36.82 11.39
C LYS A 27 -0.31 -36.06 10.40
N GLU A 28 0.81 -35.55 10.86
CA GLU A 28 1.81 -34.94 9.99
C GLU A 28 2.38 -35.98 9.02
N THR A 29 2.57 -35.58 7.76
CA THR A 29 3.17 -36.37 6.69
C THR A 29 4.48 -35.72 6.24
N GLU A 30 5.39 -36.50 5.67
CA GLU A 30 6.63 -36.02 5.04
C GLU A 30 6.39 -35.51 3.59
N GLN A 31 5.14 -35.24 3.22
CA GLN A 31 4.77 -34.76 1.90
C GLN A 31 5.15 -33.30 1.76
N GLN A 32 5.86 -32.95 0.69
CA GLN A 32 6.07 -31.55 0.29
C GLN A 32 4.76 -30.94 -0.18
N THR A 33 4.43 -29.75 0.32
CA THR A 33 3.21 -29.01 0.01
C THR A 33 3.54 -27.58 -0.41
N LEU A 34 2.72 -27.01 -1.31
CA LEU A 34 2.84 -25.65 -1.81
C LEU A 34 1.82 -24.76 -1.13
N GLY A 35 2.22 -23.60 -0.68
CA GLY A 35 1.31 -22.70 0.02
C GLY A 35 1.53 -21.24 -0.32
N ILE A 36 0.61 -20.44 0.19
CA ILE A 36 0.67 -18.98 0.15
C ILE A 36 0.62 -18.43 1.57
N ASP A 37 1.15 -17.22 1.77
CA ASP A 37 0.82 -16.46 2.97
C ASP A 37 0.19 -15.13 2.58
N VAL A 38 -0.87 -14.78 3.32
CA VAL A 38 -1.78 -13.70 2.96
C VAL A 38 -2.12 -12.81 4.15
N ALA A 39 -2.35 -11.55 3.84
CA ALA A 39 -2.79 -10.52 4.76
C ALA A 39 -3.81 -9.60 4.05
N ARG A 40 -4.19 -8.52 4.68
CA ARG A 40 -5.05 -7.51 4.05
C ARG A 40 -4.53 -7.00 2.70
N TYR A 41 -3.22 -7.08 2.47
CA TYR A 41 -2.59 -6.54 1.26
C TYR A 41 -2.97 -7.27 -0.02
N GLN A 42 -3.43 -8.52 0.07
CA GLN A 42 -3.93 -9.28 -1.05
C GLN A 42 -5.38 -8.93 -1.42
N GLY A 43 -6.02 -8.02 -0.65
CA GLY A 43 -7.40 -7.59 -0.91
C GLY A 43 -8.42 -8.69 -0.61
N THR A 44 -9.50 -8.70 -1.38
CA THR A 44 -10.52 -9.75 -1.33
C THR A 44 -10.08 -10.91 -2.21
N ILE A 45 -9.91 -12.09 -1.61
CA ILE A 45 -9.42 -13.30 -2.27
C ILE A 45 -10.62 -14.17 -2.67
N ASP A 46 -10.64 -14.60 -3.95
CA ASP A 46 -11.54 -15.67 -4.40
C ASP A 46 -10.93 -17.04 -4.03
N TRP A 47 -11.24 -17.50 -2.81
CA TRP A 47 -10.73 -18.76 -2.28
C TRP A 47 -11.21 -19.98 -3.07
N GLN A 48 -12.33 -19.87 -3.80
CA GLN A 48 -12.79 -20.94 -4.67
C GLN A 48 -11.86 -21.09 -5.89
N ALA A 49 -11.40 -19.98 -6.47
CA ALA A 49 -10.41 -20.00 -7.53
C ALA A 49 -9.03 -20.48 -7.03
N VAL A 50 -8.61 -20.03 -5.83
CA VAL A 50 -7.36 -20.51 -5.20
C VAL A 50 -7.40 -22.03 -4.99
N SER A 51 -8.52 -22.60 -4.56
CA SER A 51 -8.66 -24.06 -4.33
C SER A 51 -8.56 -24.92 -5.60
N GLN A 52 -8.66 -24.29 -6.77
CA GLN A 52 -8.51 -24.96 -8.08
C GLN A 52 -7.09 -24.80 -8.65
N SER A 53 -6.20 -24.13 -7.93
CA SER A 53 -4.78 -23.96 -8.29
C SER A 53 -3.91 -25.01 -7.58
N ASP A 54 -2.59 -24.86 -7.71
CA ASP A 54 -1.61 -25.76 -7.07
C ASP A 54 -1.35 -25.38 -5.58
N VAL A 55 -2.24 -24.64 -4.94
CA VAL A 55 -2.11 -24.22 -3.53
C VAL A 55 -2.68 -25.28 -2.61
N ASP A 56 -1.79 -25.91 -1.82
CA ASP A 56 -2.16 -26.94 -0.84
C ASP A 56 -2.51 -26.39 0.53
N PHE A 57 -2.02 -25.19 0.89
CA PHE A 57 -2.30 -24.56 2.19
C PHE A 57 -2.16 -23.03 2.15
N ALA A 58 -2.71 -22.37 3.17
CA ALA A 58 -2.54 -20.93 3.34
C ALA A 58 -2.15 -20.57 4.79
N MET A 59 -1.18 -19.66 4.95
CA MET A 59 -0.84 -19.02 6.22
C MET A 59 -1.51 -17.65 6.27
N VAL A 60 -2.42 -17.43 7.22
CA VAL A 60 -3.22 -16.20 7.30
C VAL A 60 -2.71 -15.30 8.41
N ARG A 61 -2.39 -14.03 8.09
CA ARG A 61 -2.04 -13.04 9.11
C ARG A 61 -3.25 -12.75 9.99
N LEU A 62 -3.13 -12.99 11.29
CA LEU A 62 -4.20 -12.70 12.25
C LEU A 62 -4.27 -11.23 12.62
N GLY A 63 -3.13 -10.62 12.76
CA GLY A 63 -2.96 -9.25 13.19
C GLY A 63 -1.51 -8.93 13.49
N TYR A 64 -1.32 -7.79 14.11
CA TYR A 64 0.02 -7.29 14.44
C TYR A 64 -0.02 -6.44 15.73
N ARG A 65 1.13 -6.30 16.38
CA ARG A 65 1.29 -5.26 17.40
C ARG A 65 1.82 -4.00 16.74
N SER A 66 1.15 -2.87 16.98
CA SER A 66 1.49 -1.59 16.35
C SER A 66 2.85 -1.07 16.80
N MET A 67 3.64 -0.56 15.84
CA MET A 67 4.98 -0.02 16.07
C MET A 67 4.95 1.21 16.98
N SER A 68 3.93 2.05 16.86
CA SER A 68 3.86 3.35 17.55
C SER A 68 3.32 3.26 18.97
N GLN A 69 2.27 2.47 19.19
CA GLN A 69 1.54 2.43 20.47
C GLN A 69 1.65 1.10 21.19
N GLY A 70 2.12 0.04 20.53
CA GLY A 70 2.23 -1.28 21.10
C GLY A 70 0.89 -1.98 21.34
N GLU A 71 -0.16 -1.54 20.66
CA GLU A 71 -1.50 -2.15 20.73
C GLU A 71 -1.63 -3.29 19.73
N ILE A 72 -2.41 -4.32 20.07
CA ILE A 72 -2.75 -5.40 19.16
C ILE A 72 -3.86 -4.92 18.22
N VAL A 73 -3.58 -5.02 16.92
CA VAL A 73 -4.51 -4.66 15.84
C VAL A 73 -4.82 -5.91 15.02
N ALA A 74 -6.10 -6.23 14.84
CA ALA A 74 -6.51 -7.32 13.98
C ALA A 74 -6.21 -7.01 12.50
N ASP A 75 -5.78 -8.01 11.73
CA ASP A 75 -5.85 -7.90 10.28
C ASP A 75 -7.33 -7.93 9.86
N CYS A 76 -7.75 -6.92 9.12
CA CYS A 76 -9.16 -6.75 8.77
C CYS A 76 -9.74 -7.92 7.95
N ASN A 77 -8.89 -8.61 7.17
CA ASN A 77 -9.29 -9.77 6.38
C ASN A 77 -9.02 -11.12 7.07
N ALA A 78 -8.44 -11.15 8.28
CA ALA A 78 -8.08 -12.41 8.93
C ALA A 78 -9.26 -13.38 9.03
N ARG A 79 -10.39 -12.92 9.57
CA ARG A 79 -11.57 -13.76 9.77
C ARG A 79 -12.16 -14.23 8.44
N TYR A 80 -12.26 -13.34 7.46
CA TYR A 80 -12.72 -13.68 6.12
C TYR A 80 -11.82 -14.74 5.48
N ASN A 81 -10.49 -14.54 5.48
CA ASN A 81 -9.55 -15.48 4.89
C ASN A 81 -9.57 -16.85 5.60
N LEU A 82 -9.60 -16.88 6.93
CA LEU A 82 -9.74 -18.14 7.70
C LEU A 82 -11.03 -18.88 7.35
N GLN A 83 -12.14 -18.16 7.25
CA GLN A 83 -13.44 -18.73 6.94
C GLN A 83 -13.51 -19.27 5.52
N GLU A 84 -13.19 -18.43 4.53
CA GLU A 84 -13.38 -18.79 3.12
C GLU A 84 -12.33 -19.80 2.62
N ALA A 85 -11.07 -19.71 3.07
CA ALA A 85 -10.10 -20.76 2.78
C ALA A 85 -10.55 -22.12 3.33
N SER A 86 -11.05 -22.14 4.57
CA SER A 86 -11.58 -23.37 5.18
C SER A 86 -12.81 -23.90 4.45
N LYS A 87 -13.74 -23.04 4.02
CA LYS A 87 -14.91 -23.44 3.20
C LYS A 87 -14.49 -24.01 1.84
N ALA A 88 -13.47 -23.43 1.22
CA ALA A 88 -12.91 -23.90 -0.04
C ALA A 88 -12.10 -25.21 0.12
N GLY A 89 -11.92 -25.71 1.34
CA GLY A 89 -11.19 -26.94 1.63
C GLY A 89 -9.67 -26.79 1.66
N ILE A 90 -9.17 -25.55 1.73
CA ILE A 90 -7.73 -25.27 1.84
C ILE A 90 -7.32 -25.36 3.32
N PRO A 91 -6.33 -26.19 3.68
CA PRO A 91 -5.73 -26.23 5.00
C PRO A 91 -5.14 -24.88 5.39
N VAL A 92 -5.44 -24.41 6.61
CA VAL A 92 -4.98 -23.10 7.08
C VAL A 92 -4.08 -23.20 8.30
N GLY A 93 -3.04 -22.40 8.28
CA GLY A 93 -2.24 -21.97 9.42
C GLY A 93 -2.39 -20.47 9.60
N ALA A 94 -1.61 -19.92 10.51
CA ALA A 94 -1.70 -18.50 10.80
C ALA A 94 -0.34 -17.90 11.17
N TYR A 95 -0.24 -16.58 11.12
CA TYR A 95 0.91 -15.87 11.69
C TYR A 95 0.48 -14.58 12.38
N PHE A 96 1.30 -14.13 13.32
CA PHE A 96 1.13 -12.88 14.02
C PHE A 96 2.40 -12.04 13.88
N PHE A 97 2.27 -10.83 13.36
CA PHE A 97 3.39 -9.89 13.23
C PHE A 97 3.62 -9.16 14.55
N SER A 98 4.70 -9.53 15.23
CA SER A 98 5.02 -9.11 16.58
C SER A 98 6.05 -7.98 16.59
N THR A 99 5.77 -6.97 17.40
CA THR A 99 6.75 -5.97 17.82
C THR A 99 6.91 -5.96 19.35
N ALA A 100 6.65 -7.11 20.00
CA ALA A 100 6.73 -7.24 21.44
C ALA A 100 8.15 -6.92 21.97
N ILE A 101 8.20 -6.17 23.08
CA ILE A 101 9.44 -5.82 23.77
C ILE A 101 9.60 -6.55 25.11
N THR A 102 8.55 -7.27 25.54
CA THR A 102 8.56 -8.11 26.75
C THR A 102 7.94 -9.48 26.49
N LYS A 103 8.23 -10.44 27.37
CA LYS A 103 7.61 -11.77 27.33
C LYS A 103 6.10 -11.71 27.61
N GLU A 104 5.68 -10.77 28.45
CA GLU A 104 4.29 -10.55 28.82
C GLU A 104 3.49 -10.10 27.59
N GLU A 105 4.03 -9.18 26.78
CA GLU A 105 3.42 -8.79 25.50
C GLU A 105 3.33 -9.96 24.53
N ALA A 106 4.36 -10.76 24.39
CA ALA A 106 4.34 -11.96 23.54
C ALA A 106 3.32 -13.01 24.00
N VAL A 107 3.15 -13.18 25.31
CA VAL A 107 2.08 -14.05 25.88
C VAL A 107 0.69 -13.47 25.60
N GLU A 108 0.52 -12.15 25.67
CA GLU A 108 -0.72 -11.48 25.32
C GLU A 108 -1.06 -11.71 23.83
N GLU A 109 -0.10 -11.50 22.94
CA GLU A 109 -0.24 -11.74 21.49
C GLU A 109 -0.68 -13.20 21.20
N ALA A 110 -0.01 -14.17 21.81
CA ALA A 110 -0.32 -15.60 21.63
C ALA A 110 -1.73 -15.95 22.14
N LYS A 111 -2.15 -15.40 23.26
CA LYS A 111 -3.50 -15.60 23.78
C LYS A 111 -4.56 -14.98 22.88
N TRP A 112 -4.30 -13.78 22.38
CA TRP A 112 -5.16 -13.08 21.45
C TRP A 112 -5.30 -13.85 20.13
N ALA A 113 -4.17 -14.30 19.56
CA ALA A 113 -4.13 -15.12 18.36
C ALA A 113 -4.96 -16.42 18.53
N ALA A 114 -4.70 -17.16 19.61
CA ALA A 114 -5.43 -18.39 19.90
C ALA A 114 -6.94 -18.16 20.10
N ALA A 115 -7.33 -17.04 20.70
CA ALA A 115 -8.74 -16.69 20.85
C ALA A 115 -9.42 -16.43 19.51
N MET A 116 -8.73 -15.80 18.55
CA MET A 116 -9.23 -15.60 17.19
C MET A 116 -9.37 -16.92 16.43
N LEU A 117 -8.42 -17.83 16.59
CA LEU A 117 -8.36 -19.11 15.86
C LEU A 117 -9.36 -20.17 16.36
N ARG A 118 -9.90 -20.02 17.56
CA ARG A 118 -10.69 -21.04 18.25
C ARG A 118 -11.87 -21.59 17.44
N ASP A 119 -12.46 -20.76 16.61
CA ASP A 119 -13.67 -21.08 15.86
C ASP A 119 -13.39 -21.62 14.45
N TYR A 120 -12.11 -21.79 14.09
CA TYR A 120 -11.66 -22.24 12.76
C TYR A 120 -10.88 -23.57 12.84
N PRO A 121 -10.92 -24.39 11.76
CA PRO A 121 -10.20 -25.65 11.68
C PRO A 121 -8.73 -25.41 11.30
N ILE A 122 -7.90 -25.07 12.28
CA ILE A 122 -6.47 -24.80 12.05
C ILE A 122 -5.72 -26.10 11.97
N THR A 123 -5.00 -26.31 10.86
CA THR A 123 -4.23 -27.52 10.55
C THR A 123 -2.74 -27.23 10.53
N TYR A 124 -2.32 -26.16 9.86
CA TYR A 124 -0.93 -25.71 9.81
C TYR A 124 -0.55 -24.91 11.06
N PRO A 125 0.76 -24.73 11.32
CA PRO A 125 1.22 -24.04 12.53
C PRO A 125 0.76 -22.59 12.65
N VAL A 126 0.92 -22.05 13.86
CA VAL A 126 0.81 -20.61 14.16
C VAL A 126 2.22 -20.05 14.29
N ALA A 127 2.60 -19.18 13.37
CA ALA A 127 3.94 -18.64 13.31
C ALA A 127 4.07 -17.32 14.09
N TYR A 128 5.21 -17.19 14.77
CA TYR A 128 5.70 -15.92 15.31
C TYR A 128 6.56 -15.26 14.24
N ASP A 129 6.19 -14.06 13.84
CA ASP A 129 6.84 -13.23 12.84
C ASP A 129 7.30 -11.93 13.49
N CYS A 130 8.58 -11.58 13.42
CA CYS A 130 9.14 -10.35 14.01
C CYS A 130 10.25 -9.81 13.11
N GLU A 131 9.93 -8.70 12.48
CA GLU A 131 10.79 -8.06 11.49
C GLU A 131 11.00 -6.57 11.81
N GLY A 132 11.94 -5.91 11.12
CA GLY A 132 12.17 -4.47 11.25
C GLY A 132 12.86 -4.04 12.55
N PHE A 133 13.34 -4.95 13.38
CA PHE A 133 13.99 -4.65 14.67
C PHE A 133 15.39 -4.01 14.54
N THR A 134 15.94 -3.93 13.34
CA THR A 134 17.19 -3.22 13.05
C THR A 134 16.94 -1.73 12.77
N ASP A 135 15.70 -1.33 12.50
CA ASP A 135 15.32 0.05 12.31
C ASP A 135 15.37 0.81 13.65
N PRO A 136 16.13 1.92 13.75
CA PRO A 136 16.22 2.73 14.97
C PRO A 136 14.87 3.26 15.47
N ASP A 137 13.90 3.46 14.59
CA ASP A 137 12.58 3.96 14.92
C ASP A 137 11.61 2.85 15.40
N SER A 138 12.02 1.60 15.30
CA SER A 138 11.23 0.47 15.78
C SER A 138 11.21 0.38 17.30
N ARG A 139 10.04 0.11 17.89
CA ARG A 139 9.90 -0.04 19.36
C ARG A 139 10.72 -1.19 19.94
N HIS A 140 11.04 -2.20 19.17
CA HIS A 140 11.85 -3.37 19.55
C HIS A 140 13.31 -3.27 19.08
N HIS A 141 13.73 -2.07 18.62
CA HIS A 141 15.14 -1.78 18.37
C HIS A 141 15.95 -1.84 19.69
N GLY A 142 17.17 -2.30 19.58
CA GLY A 142 18.10 -2.38 20.73
C GLY A 142 17.92 -3.59 21.66
N LEU A 143 16.90 -4.42 21.45
CA LEU A 143 16.83 -5.72 22.13
C LEU A 143 18.00 -6.60 21.71
N SER A 144 18.64 -7.24 22.67
CA SER A 144 19.67 -8.24 22.38
C SER A 144 19.06 -9.49 21.72
N SER A 145 19.88 -10.25 20.99
CA SER A 145 19.50 -11.56 20.42
C SER A 145 18.85 -12.46 21.47
N LYS A 146 19.40 -12.47 22.70
CA LYS A 146 18.86 -13.26 23.81
C LYS A 146 17.46 -12.81 24.23
N GLU A 147 17.25 -11.52 24.43
CA GLU A 147 15.96 -10.97 24.84
C GLU A 147 14.90 -11.22 23.78
N ARG A 148 15.21 -10.92 22.52
CA ARG A 148 14.31 -11.15 21.38
C ARG A 148 13.95 -12.64 21.25
N THR A 149 14.93 -13.53 21.39
CA THR A 149 14.68 -14.98 21.39
C THR A 149 13.81 -15.42 22.57
N ASP A 150 14.04 -14.87 23.77
CA ASP A 150 13.23 -15.19 24.94
C ASP A 150 11.76 -14.74 24.76
N ILE A 151 11.53 -13.62 24.11
CA ILE A 151 10.19 -13.08 23.73
C ILE A 151 9.51 -14.02 22.72
N ALA A 152 10.19 -14.37 21.63
CA ALA A 152 9.66 -15.31 20.63
C ALA A 152 9.29 -16.66 21.25
N LEU A 153 10.17 -17.20 22.10
CA LEU A 153 9.89 -18.46 22.81
C LEU A 153 8.73 -18.34 23.80
N ALA A 154 8.44 -17.17 24.36
CA ALA A 154 7.28 -16.98 25.21
C ALA A 154 5.97 -17.06 24.38
N PHE A 155 5.92 -16.45 23.20
CA PHE A 155 4.82 -16.60 22.25
C PHE A 155 4.62 -18.08 21.87
N LEU A 156 5.64 -18.72 21.34
CA LEU A 156 5.58 -20.09 20.82
C LEU A 156 5.13 -21.10 21.87
N ARG A 157 5.65 -21.01 23.10
CA ARG A 157 5.22 -21.87 24.21
C ARG A 157 3.76 -21.65 24.60
N THR A 158 3.31 -20.39 24.54
CA THR A 158 1.93 -20.07 24.87
C THR A 158 0.97 -20.62 23.81
N ILE A 159 1.33 -20.54 22.53
CA ILE A 159 0.59 -21.15 21.42
C ILE A 159 0.47 -22.67 21.61
N GLU A 160 1.56 -23.37 21.98
CA GLU A 160 1.50 -24.80 22.26
C GLU A 160 0.60 -25.15 23.45
N VAL A 161 0.68 -24.40 24.55
CA VAL A 161 -0.19 -24.61 25.72
C VAL A 161 -1.67 -24.43 25.37
N LEU A 162 -1.94 -23.56 24.40
CA LEU A 162 -3.31 -23.29 23.91
C LEU A 162 -3.78 -24.28 22.83
N GLY A 163 -2.96 -25.29 22.49
CA GLY A 163 -3.34 -26.42 21.63
C GLY A 163 -3.01 -26.27 20.15
N TYR A 164 -2.20 -25.28 19.78
CA TYR A 164 -1.72 -25.10 18.40
C TYR A 164 -0.23 -25.45 18.28
N GLU A 165 0.20 -25.82 17.09
CA GLU A 165 1.61 -25.99 16.79
C GLU A 165 2.28 -24.64 16.58
N GLY A 166 3.43 -24.39 17.22
CA GLY A 166 4.19 -23.16 17.04
C GLY A 166 5.24 -23.28 15.94
N MET A 167 5.40 -22.20 15.15
CA MET A 167 6.43 -22.07 14.11
C MET A 167 7.12 -20.72 14.24
N PHE A 168 8.38 -20.63 13.85
CA PHE A 168 9.15 -19.40 13.89
C PHE A 168 9.50 -18.95 12.46
N TYR A 169 9.09 -17.73 12.11
CA TYR A 169 9.42 -17.12 10.82
C TYR A 169 10.53 -16.09 10.96
N ALA A 170 11.51 -16.10 10.05
CA ALA A 170 12.47 -15.02 9.88
C ALA A 170 13.17 -15.11 8.51
N SER A 171 13.79 -14.00 8.08
CA SER A 171 14.63 -13.99 6.90
C SER A 171 15.87 -14.88 7.08
N LYS A 172 16.40 -15.40 5.96
CA LYS A 172 17.69 -16.12 5.95
C LYS A 172 18.79 -15.31 6.65
N ASN A 173 18.86 -14.00 6.38
CA ASN A 173 19.89 -13.14 6.93
C ASN A 173 19.78 -13.01 8.46
N ASP A 174 18.58 -12.98 8.99
CA ASP A 174 18.34 -12.87 10.42
C ASP A 174 18.61 -14.19 11.15
N LEU A 175 18.37 -15.32 10.49
CA LEU A 175 18.62 -16.66 11.03
C LEU A 175 20.11 -17.01 11.11
N GLN A 176 20.94 -16.40 10.24
CA GLN A 176 22.36 -16.72 10.14
C GLN A 176 23.21 -15.99 11.17
N GLY A 177 24.29 -16.63 11.61
CA GLY A 177 25.36 -16.00 12.41
C GLY A 177 25.03 -15.73 13.88
N GLY A 178 23.81 -16.01 14.36
CA GLY A 178 23.44 -15.87 15.78
C GLY A 178 23.38 -14.42 16.29
N THR A 179 23.52 -13.43 15.40
CA THR A 179 23.53 -12.00 15.77
C THR A 179 22.14 -11.50 16.13
N HIS A 180 21.13 -11.92 15.37
CA HIS A 180 19.76 -11.45 15.54
C HIS A 180 18.93 -12.42 16.40
N TRP A 181 19.11 -13.71 16.23
CA TRP A 181 18.39 -14.76 16.93
C TRP A 181 19.31 -15.85 17.46
N ASP A 182 18.99 -16.45 18.60
CA ASP A 182 19.52 -17.76 19.02
C ASP A 182 18.73 -18.85 18.26
N THR A 183 19.01 -18.94 16.96
CA THR A 183 18.30 -19.85 16.05
C THR A 183 18.43 -21.31 16.46
N GLU A 184 19.60 -21.73 16.96
CA GLU A 184 19.81 -23.09 17.43
C GLU A 184 18.85 -23.43 18.59
N ARG A 185 18.67 -22.53 19.53
CA ARG A 185 17.76 -22.70 20.66
C ARG A 185 16.29 -22.77 20.22
N ILE A 186 15.88 -21.99 19.22
CA ILE A 186 14.53 -22.03 18.66
C ILE A 186 14.32 -23.35 17.90
N ALA A 187 15.22 -23.71 17.00
CA ALA A 187 15.12 -24.87 16.12
C ALA A 187 15.15 -26.21 16.88
N LYS A 188 15.64 -26.25 18.13
CA LYS A 188 15.56 -27.45 18.99
C LYS A 188 14.13 -27.88 19.28
N LYS A 189 13.16 -26.98 19.16
CA LYS A 189 11.78 -27.26 19.58
C LYS A 189 10.72 -26.89 18.57
N TYR A 190 10.97 -25.88 17.78
CA TYR A 190 9.99 -25.30 16.84
C TYR A 190 10.46 -25.42 15.41
N LYS A 191 9.51 -25.63 14.50
CA LYS A 191 9.74 -25.55 13.08
C LYS A 191 10.20 -24.14 12.70
N ILE A 192 11.12 -24.06 11.75
CA ILE A 192 11.59 -22.80 11.16
C ILE A 192 10.94 -22.61 9.78
N TRP A 193 10.38 -21.43 9.57
CA TRP A 193 9.92 -20.94 8.30
C TRP A 193 10.90 -19.86 7.85
N VAL A 194 11.71 -20.14 6.83
CA VAL A 194 12.75 -19.24 6.35
C VAL A 194 12.25 -18.45 5.14
N ALA A 195 12.43 -17.13 5.14
CA ALA A 195 12.29 -16.31 3.96
C ALA A 195 13.65 -16.15 3.26
N GLN A 196 13.70 -16.54 2.00
CA GLN A 196 14.85 -16.36 1.13
C GLN A 196 14.40 -16.40 -0.33
N TYR A 197 14.66 -15.34 -1.05
CA TYR A 197 14.20 -15.13 -2.41
C TYR A 197 15.36 -15.32 -3.39
N PRO A 198 15.43 -16.46 -4.12
CA PRO A 198 16.39 -16.65 -5.17
C PRO A 198 16.02 -15.82 -6.41
N LEU A 199 16.98 -15.60 -7.29
CA LEU A 199 16.73 -14.91 -8.56
C LEU A 199 15.68 -15.63 -9.40
N GLU A 200 15.79 -16.96 -9.44
CA GLU A 200 14.81 -17.84 -10.09
C GLU A 200 14.02 -18.56 -8.98
N PRO A 201 12.72 -18.27 -8.79
CA PRO A 201 11.92 -18.90 -7.75
C PRO A 201 11.79 -20.42 -7.91
N TYR A 202 11.26 -21.09 -6.90
CA TYR A 202 10.83 -22.47 -7.00
C TYR A 202 9.80 -22.62 -8.17
N PRO A 203 9.86 -23.70 -8.98
CA PRO A 203 10.72 -24.89 -8.86
C PRO A 203 12.09 -24.75 -9.54
N SER A 204 12.42 -23.64 -10.22
CA SER A 204 13.72 -23.47 -10.89
C SER A 204 14.88 -23.55 -9.90
N THR A 205 14.72 -22.92 -8.71
CA THR A 205 15.55 -23.18 -7.55
C THR A 205 14.83 -24.20 -6.67
N PRO A 206 15.33 -25.42 -6.50
CA PRO A 206 14.57 -26.50 -5.85
C PRO A 206 14.56 -26.43 -4.32
N GLN A 207 15.45 -25.65 -3.70
CA GLN A 207 15.56 -25.52 -2.25
C GLN A 207 16.17 -24.17 -1.84
N SER A 208 15.89 -23.75 -0.61
CA SER A 208 16.51 -22.56 -0.03
C SER A 208 18.03 -22.70 0.07
N SER A 209 18.72 -21.58 -0.11
CA SER A 209 20.17 -21.47 0.15
C SER A 209 20.49 -21.28 1.65
N TYR A 210 19.51 -21.35 2.54
CA TYR A 210 19.71 -21.39 3.98
C TYR A 210 20.12 -22.79 4.42
N GLU A 211 21.33 -22.91 5.01
CA GLU A 211 21.91 -24.20 5.38
C GLU A 211 21.43 -24.70 6.75
N GLY A 212 20.74 -23.87 7.53
CA GLY A 212 20.20 -24.24 8.84
C GLY A 212 18.93 -25.10 8.74
N PRO A 213 18.50 -25.69 9.88
CA PRO A 213 17.27 -26.47 9.93
C PRO A 213 16.05 -25.57 9.61
N HIS A 214 15.24 -25.99 8.65
CA HIS A 214 13.99 -25.33 8.29
C HIS A 214 13.00 -26.34 7.72
N GLN A 215 11.72 -26.10 7.95
CA GLN A 215 10.64 -26.98 7.50
C GLN A 215 9.68 -26.28 6.52
N MET A 216 9.78 -24.95 6.41
CA MET A 216 9.03 -24.17 5.40
C MET A 216 9.96 -23.10 4.82
N TRP A 217 9.80 -22.82 3.54
CA TRP A 217 10.55 -21.82 2.80
C TRP A 217 9.63 -20.92 2.01
N GLN A 218 9.64 -19.62 2.31
CA GLN A 218 9.04 -18.59 1.50
C GLN A 218 10.04 -18.19 0.40
N TYR A 219 9.71 -18.51 -0.84
CA TYR A 219 10.65 -18.42 -1.96
C TYR A 219 10.41 -17.24 -2.89
N THR A 220 9.28 -16.55 -2.76
CA THR A 220 8.97 -15.30 -3.49
C THR A 220 7.95 -14.49 -2.72
N MET A 221 8.01 -13.16 -2.90
CA MET A 221 7.01 -12.20 -2.41
C MET A 221 6.23 -11.53 -3.56
N SER A 222 6.33 -12.09 -4.75
CA SER A 222 5.72 -11.52 -5.97
C SER A 222 5.09 -12.61 -6.85
N GLY A 223 4.60 -13.68 -6.22
CA GLY A 223 3.91 -14.75 -6.91
C GLY A 223 2.55 -14.31 -7.46
N THR A 224 2.03 -15.09 -8.40
CA THR A 224 0.69 -14.92 -8.94
C THR A 224 -0.10 -16.19 -8.71
N VAL A 225 -1.31 -16.08 -8.18
CA VAL A 225 -2.22 -17.20 -7.90
C VAL A 225 -3.61 -16.84 -8.42
N PRO A 226 -4.31 -17.72 -9.13
CA PRO A 226 -5.69 -17.48 -9.53
C PRO A 226 -6.57 -17.13 -8.32
N GLY A 227 -7.39 -16.09 -8.45
CA GLY A 227 -8.24 -15.61 -7.35
C GLY A 227 -7.60 -14.56 -6.45
N ILE A 228 -6.35 -14.14 -6.72
CA ILE A 228 -5.64 -13.08 -6.01
C ILE A 228 -5.12 -12.06 -7.04
N ASP A 229 -5.62 -10.83 -6.97
CA ASP A 229 -5.25 -9.79 -7.93
C ASP A 229 -3.91 -9.11 -7.61
N GLN A 230 -3.46 -9.22 -6.37
CA GLN A 230 -2.21 -8.62 -5.90
C GLN A 230 -1.08 -9.66 -5.86
N PRO A 231 0.18 -9.22 -5.92
CA PRO A 231 1.32 -10.11 -5.65
C PRO A 231 1.14 -10.84 -4.32
N VAL A 232 1.47 -12.11 -4.29
CA VAL A 232 1.32 -12.96 -3.10
C VAL A 232 2.60 -13.74 -2.81
N ASP A 233 2.88 -13.89 -1.52
CA ASP A 233 4.00 -14.68 -1.02
C ASP A 233 3.72 -16.17 -1.23
N GLN A 234 4.71 -16.90 -1.77
CA GLN A 234 4.59 -18.33 -2.03
C GLN A 234 5.62 -19.15 -1.27
N ASN A 235 5.18 -20.31 -0.84
CA ASN A 235 5.90 -21.16 0.12
C ASN A 235 5.99 -22.60 -0.34
N VAL A 236 7.07 -23.24 0.09
CA VAL A 236 7.22 -24.70 0.09
C VAL A 236 7.33 -25.16 1.54
N ALA A 237 6.42 -26.00 2.00
CA ALA A 237 6.57 -26.73 3.25
C ALA A 237 7.05 -28.15 2.97
N TYR A 238 8.03 -28.62 3.77
CA TYR A 238 8.57 -29.98 3.68
C TYR A 238 7.79 -30.94 4.58
N PHE A 239 6.54 -30.64 4.80
CA PHE A 239 5.55 -31.43 5.54
C PHE A 239 4.14 -31.11 5.03
N GLY A 240 3.20 -31.95 5.40
CA GLY A 240 1.78 -31.78 5.16
C GLY A 240 0.98 -32.47 6.26
N TYR A 241 -0.33 -32.46 6.15
CA TYR A 241 -1.22 -33.12 7.09
C TYR A 241 -2.26 -33.95 6.35
N ASP A 242 -2.47 -35.21 6.80
CA ASP A 242 -3.54 -36.07 6.28
C ASP A 242 -4.90 -35.58 6.73
N GLY A 243 -5.65 -35.05 5.79
CA GLY A 243 -7.07 -34.75 5.91
C GLY A 243 -7.41 -33.54 6.78
N ILE A 244 -8.29 -32.72 6.24
CA ILE A 244 -9.04 -31.74 7.02
C ILE A 244 -10.37 -32.40 7.36
N GLU A 245 -10.55 -32.82 8.61
CA GLU A 245 -11.91 -32.88 9.08
C GLU A 245 -12.26 -31.49 9.65
N PRO A 246 -13.22 -30.79 9.05
CA PRO A 246 -13.63 -29.49 9.54
C PRO A 246 -13.98 -29.60 11.02
N ALA A 247 -13.49 -28.67 11.84
CA ALA A 247 -13.90 -28.58 13.22
C ALA A 247 -15.43 -28.52 13.22
N LYS A 248 -16.07 -29.49 13.87
CA LYS A 248 -17.51 -29.44 14.14
C LYS A 248 -17.72 -28.37 15.21
N SER A 249 -17.68 -27.10 14.82
CA SER A 249 -18.21 -26.05 15.65
C SER A 249 -19.70 -26.35 15.81
N LYS A 250 -20.19 -26.23 17.01
CA LYS A 250 -21.65 -26.46 17.29
C LYS A 250 -22.50 -25.38 16.60
N GLU A 251 -21.92 -24.29 16.22
CA GLU A 251 -22.49 -23.23 15.39
C GLU A 251 -21.50 -22.92 14.28
N PRO A 252 -21.94 -22.84 13.02
CA PRO A 252 -21.07 -22.35 11.96
C PRO A 252 -20.59 -20.95 12.32
N PRO A 253 -19.33 -20.58 12.03
CA PRO A 253 -18.85 -19.22 12.23
C PRO A 253 -19.82 -18.26 11.52
N LYS A 254 -20.09 -17.12 12.16
CA LYS A 254 -20.88 -16.06 11.52
C LYS A 254 -20.21 -15.70 10.21
N GLU A 255 -20.97 -15.73 9.13
CA GLU A 255 -20.45 -15.33 7.81
C GLU A 255 -19.84 -13.92 7.88
N VAL A 256 -18.64 -13.78 7.40
CA VAL A 256 -17.85 -12.54 7.44
C VAL A 256 -17.57 -12.13 6.00
N GLU A 257 -18.11 -10.99 5.61
CA GLU A 257 -17.77 -10.35 4.36
C GLU A 257 -16.41 -9.60 4.50
N PRO A 258 -15.64 -9.44 3.41
CA PRO A 258 -14.41 -8.66 3.47
C PRO A 258 -14.71 -7.22 3.87
N ASP A 259 -13.99 -6.71 4.87
CA ASP A 259 -14.08 -5.32 5.27
C ASP A 259 -13.24 -4.45 4.35
N VAL A 260 -13.81 -4.12 3.20
CA VAL A 260 -13.14 -3.32 2.16
C VAL A 260 -12.76 -1.93 2.68
N GLU A 261 -13.57 -1.34 3.58
CA GLU A 261 -13.23 -0.04 4.18
C GLU A 261 -12.00 -0.13 5.10
N ALA A 262 -11.92 -1.19 5.91
CA ALA A 262 -10.77 -1.38 6.79
C ALA A 262 -9.47 -1.64 5.99
N LEU A 263 -9.58 -2.25 4.79
CA LEU A 263 -8.44 -2.42 3.88
C LEU A 263 -7.83 -1.09 3.45
N MET A 264 -8.64 -0.05 3.26
CA MET A 264 -8.21 1.24 2.76
C MET A 264 -7.44 2.10 3.78
N ASN A 265 -7.43 1.75 5.08
CA ASN A 265 -6.79 2.54 6.14
C ASN A 265 -7.16 4.04 6.07
N PHE A 266 -8.43 4.34 6.06
CA PHE A 266 -8.93 5.70 5.96
C PHE A 266 -8.53 6.57 7.16
N THR A 267 -7.86 7.69 6.88
CA THR A 267 -7.66 8.77 7.85
C THR A 267 -8.84 9.72 7.80
N GLN A 268 -9.45 10.02 8.95
CA GLN A 268 -10.63 10.86 9.04
C GLN A 268 -10.31 12.31 8.67
N VAL A 269 -11.19 12.91 7.87
CA VAL A 269 -11.23 14.35 7.54
C VAL A 269 -12.69 14.81 7.61
N ASP A 270 -12.92 16.10 7.69
CA ASP A 270 -14.27 16.68 7.65
C ASP A 270 -14.24 17.94 6.80
N GLU A 271 -14.54 17.80 5.51
CA GLU A 271 -14.51 18.92 4.57
C GLU A 271 -15.49 18.70 3.40
N MET A 272 -15.87 19.79 2.74
CA MET A 272 -16.61 19.73 1.48
C MET A 272 -15.63 19.67 0.33
N VAL A 273 -15.92 18.82 -0.65
CA VAL A 273 -15.12 18.66 -1.87
C VAL A 273 -16.00 18.76 -3.11
N THR A 274 -15.37 19.14 -4.22
CA THR A 274 -15.95 19.09 -5.56
C THR A 274 -14.98 18.41 -6.51
N ALA A 275 -15.43 17.94 -7.65
CA ALA A 275 -14.53 17.43 -8.68
C ALA A 275 -13.67 18.57 -9.26
N LYS A 276 -12.43 18.30 -9.66
CA LYS A 276 -11.58 19.26 -10.39
C LYS A 276 -12.19 19.59 -11.75
N GLU A 277 -12.67 18.58 -12.46
CA GLU A 277 -13.48 18.65 -13.67
C GLU A 277 -14.69 17.74 -13.51
N GLU A 278 -14.48 16.44 -13.54
CA GLU A 278 -15.46 15.41 -13.24
C GLU A 278 -14.78 14.22 -12.54
N THR A 279 -15.53 13.46 -11.76
CA THR A 279 -15.05 12.22 -11.15
C THR A 279 -16.17 11.23 -10.91
N ASN A 280 -15.89 9.95 -11.07
CA ASN A 280 -16.85 8.90 -10.79
C ASN A 280 -16.96 8.66 -9.28
N LEU A 281 -18.16 8.74 -8.74
CA LEU A 281 -18.53 8.26 -7.42
C LEU A 281 -18.91 6.80 -7.51
N ARG A 282 -18.31 5.96 -6.68
CA ARG A 282 -18.47 4.50 -6.71
C ARG A 282 -19.04 3.97 -5.41
N ASN A 283 -19.70 2.82 -5.48
CA ASN A 283 -20.19 2.13 -4.29
C ASN A 283 -19.08 1.43 -3.48
N MET A 284 -17.89 1.19 -4.08
CA MET A 284 -16.71 0.60 -3.44
C MET A 284 -15.43 1.35 -3.82
N PRO A 285 -14.41 1.40 -2.92
CA PRO A 285 -13.13 2.07 -3.18
C PRO A 285 -12.17 1.19 -4.00
N ASN A 286 -12.61 0.73 -5.16
CA ASN A 286 -11.79 -0.01 -6.11
C ASN A 286 -12.26 0.26 -7.55
N LEU A 287 -11.49 -0.22 -8.54
CA LEU A 287 -11.81 -0.11 -9.98
C LEU A 287 -12.23 -1.46 -10.59
N GLY A 288 -12.43 -2.49 -9.78
CA GLY A 288 -12.85 -3.82 -10.20
C GLY A 288 -14.30 -3.88 -10.71
N GLU A 289 -14.71 -5.04 -11.22
CA GLU A 289 -16.04 -5.26 -11.79
C GLU A 289 -17.17 -5.17 -10.75
N ASP A 290 -16.86 -5.42 -9.48
CA ASP A 290 -17.75 -5.30 -8.32
C ASP A 290 -17.98 -3.83 -7.89
N SER A 291 -17.15 -2.92 -8.37
CA SER A 291 -17.24 -1.50 -8.07
C SER A 291 -18.01 -0.74 -9.14
N GLN A 292 -19.26 -0.42 -8.84
CA GLN A 292 -20.16 0.27 -9.76
C GLN A 292 -20.05 1.79 -9.62
N VAL A 293 -20.04 2.50 -10.74
CA VAL A 293 -20.22 3.95 -10.76
C VAL A 293 -21.68 4.26 -10.46
N VAL A 294 -21.92 4.95 -9.34
CA VAL A 294 -23.27 5.35 -8.91
C VAL A 294 -23.63 6.77 -9.32
N TYR A 295 -22.63 7.61 -9.55
CA TYR A 295 -22.79 8.99 -10.00
C TYR A 295 -21.50 9.52 -10.62
N THR A 296 -21.60 10.52 -11.49
CA THR A 296 -20.43 11.30 -11.95
C THR A 296 -20.55 12.71 -11.38
N LEU A 297 -19.71 13.05 -10.40
CA LEU A 297 -19.66 14.35 -9.77
C LEU A 297 -18.96 15.35 -10.70
N MET A 298 -19.62 16.45 -10.98
CA MET A 298 -19.07 17.53 -11.82
C MET A 298 -18.41 18.61 -10.97
N ASN A 299 -17.55 19.41 -11.60
CA ASN A 299 -17.02 20.62 -10.96
C ASN A 299 -18.18 21.56 -10.57
N GLY A 300 -18.18 22.02 -9.32
CA GLY A 300 -19.24 22.85 -8.73
C GLY A 300 -20.31 22.07 -7.97
N GLU A 301 -20.50 20.77 -8.25
CA GLU A 301 -21.29 19.90 -7.38
C GLU A 301 -20.44 19.48 -6.17
N THR A 302 -21.04 19.41 -4.99
CA THR A 302 -20.31 19.19 -3.76
C THR A 302 -20.68 17.89 -3.08
N ALA A 303 -19.70 17.24 -2.47
CA ALA A 303 -19.86 16.09 -1.59
C ALA A 303 -19.11 16.31 -0.29
N LYS A 304 -19.59 15.74 0.82
CA LYS A 304 -18.88 15.81 2.09
C LYS A 304 -17.82 14.69 2.15
N ARG A 305 -16.55 15.05 2.28
CA ARG A 305 -15.46 14.10 2.45
C ARG A 305 -15.26 13.78 3.93
N LEU A 306 -15.35 12.51 4.27
CA LEU A 306 -15.23 12.01 5.63
C LEU A 306 -13.83 11.44 5.92
N ALA A 307 -13.16 10.90 4.90
CA ALA A 307 -11.87 10.27 5.08
C ALA A 307 -11.08 10.18 3.76
N VAL A 308 -9.75 10.04 3.88
CA VAL A 308 -8.82 9.81 2.78
C VAL A 308 -7.95 8.60 3.08
N SER A 309 -7.59 7.82 2.05
CA SER A 309 -6.65 6.71 2.19
C SER A 309 -5.32 7.02 1.50
N ALA A 310 -4.25 6.38 1.98
CA ALA A 310 -2.94 6.45 1.35
C ALA A 310 -2.94 5.84 -0.07
N ASP A 311 -3.91 4.96 -0.37
CA ASP A 311 -4.10 4.34 -1.68
C ASP A 311 -4.83 5.25 -2.67
N GLY A 312 -5.03 6.51 -2.31
CA GLY A 312 -5.58 7.54 -3.19
C GLY A 312 -7.11 7.57 -3.28
N TRP A 313 -7.83 7.00 -2.32
CA TRP A 313 -9.29 7.03 -2.26
C TRP A 313 -9.81 8.02 -1.23
N SER A 314 -10.93 8.66 -1.54
CA SER A 314 -11.72 9.47 -0.63
C SER A 314 -13.05 8.79 -0.34
N LYS A 315 -13.43 8.72 0.94
CA LYS A 315 -14.75 8.31 1.40
C LYS A 315 -15.63 9.56 1.52
N LEU A 316 -16.77 9.56 0.83
CA LEU A 316 -17.65 10.71 0.72
C LEU A 316 -19.07 10.39 1.17
N ILE A 317 -19.81 11.41 1.59
CA ILE A 317 -21.28 11.38 1.64
C ILE A 317 -21.81 12.24 0.48
N PHE A 318 -22.60 11.63 -0.40
CA PHE A 318 -23.28 12.28 -1.49
C PHE A 318 -24.75 11.83 -1.51
N ASN A 319 -25.68 12.79 -1.48
CA ASN A 319 -27.12 12.51 -1.42
C ASN A 319 -27.52 11.53 -0.28
N GLY A 320 -26.81 11.61 0.88
CA GLY A 320 -27.06 10.77 2.04
C GLY A 320 -26.51 9.34 1.95
N GLN A 321 -25.78 9.00 0.89
CA GLN A 321 -25.15 7.71 0.68
C GLN A 321 -23.63 7.79 0.85
N THR A 322 -23.03 6.75 1.38
CA THR A 322 -21.58 6.58 1.38
C THR A 322 -21.14 6.17 -0.02
N VAL A 323 -20.20 6.92 -0.57
CA VAL A 323 -19.60 6.68 -1.89
C VAL A 323 -18.11 6.94 -1.84
N TYR A 324 -17.39 6.49 -2.85
CA TYR A 324 -15.94 6.60 -2.93
C TYR A 324 -15.52 7.22 -4.26
N ALA A 325 -14.47 8.05 -4.23
CA ALA A 325 -13.87 8.65 -5.41
C ALA A 325 -12.36 8.70 -5.28
N LEU A 326 -11.66 8.72 -6.41
CA LEU A 326 -10.22 8.92 -6.42
C LEU A 326 -9.89 10.34 -5.92
N THR A 327 -9.07 10.43 -4.88
CA THR A 327 -8.69 11.69 -4.20
C THR A 327 -8.11 12.72 -5.17
N ASN A 328 -7.30 12.28 -6.13
CA ASN A 328 -6.63 13.15 -7.09
C ASN A 328 -7.58 13.90 -8.03
N TYR A 329 -8.84 13.47 -8.17
CA TYR A 329 -9.85 14.14 -8.98
C TYR A 329 -10.73 15.11 -8.18
N LEU A 330 -10.50 15.19 -6.87
CA LEU A 330 -11.23 16.06 -5.96
C LEU A 330 -10.38 17.26 -5.54
N LYS A 331 -11.04 18.35 -5.19
CA LYS A 331 -10.46 19.52 -4.52
C LYS A 331 -11.37 19.95 -3.38
N PRO A 332 -10.82 20.44 -2.25
CA PRO A 332 -11.63 21.02 -1.18
C PRO A 332 -12.45 22.22 -1.70
N VAL A 333 -13.65 22.35 -1.19
CA VAL A 333 -14.46 23.57 -1.33
C VAL A 333 -14.16 24.42 -0.10
N ALA A 334 -13.66 25.63 -0.27
CA ALA A 334 -13.41 26.54 0.84
C ALA A 334 -14.72 26.79 1.61
N GLU A 335 -14.70 26.63 2.94
CA GLU A 335 -15.88 26.85 3.81
C GLU A 335 -16.40 28.29 3.83
N THR A 336 -15.64 29.23 3.29
CA THR A 336 -16.06 30.63 3.12
C THR A 336 -15.63 31.10 1.75
N PRO A 337 -16.52 31.70 0.93
CA PRO A 337 -16.06 32.45 -0.23
C PRO A 337 -15.07 33.49 0.29
N PRO A 338 -13.89 33.65 -0.30
CA PRO A 338 -13.06 34.79 0.04
C PRO A 338 -13.95 36.03 -0.13
N ALA A 339 -14.05 36.85 0.92
CA ALA A 339 -14.68 38.16 0.83
C ALA A 339 -14.21 38.79 -0.46
N GLU A 340 -15.12 39.44 -1.20
CA GLU A 340 -14.85 40.19 -2.44
C GLU A 340 -13.59 41.05 -2.27
N GLY A 341 -12.44 40.44 -2.50
CA GLY A 341 -11.12 41.07 -2.56
C GLY A 341 -10.76 41.15 -4.03
N GLU A 342 -10.39 42.33 -4.51
CA GLU A 342 -9.81 42.51 -5.83
C GLU A 342 -8.73 41.43 -6.06
N ILE A 343 -8.80 40.72 -7.20
CA ILE A 343 -7.74 39.82 -7.60
C ILE A 343 -6.51 40.68 -7.86
N GLN A 344 -5.52 40.64 -6.97
CA GLN A 344 -4.25 41.35 -7.13
C GLN A 344 -3.30 40.59 -8.06
N THR A 345 -3.78 40.12 -9.22
CA THR A 345 -2.92 39.61 -10.27
C THR A 345 -2.40 40.82 -11.06
N GLN A 346 -1.12 41.13 -10.89
CA GLN A 346 -0.47 42.17 -11.68
C GLN A 346 -0.07 41.59 -13.05
N PHE A 347 -0.52 42.18 -14.11
CA PHE A 347 -0.14 41.83 -15.47
C PHE A 347 0.94 42.78 -16.00
N THR A 348 2.04 42.21 -16.44
CA THR A 348 3.03 42.95 -17.25
C THR A 348 2.49 43.06 -18.66
N PRO A 349 2.32 44.30 -19.22
CA PRO A 349 1.78 44.52 -20.56
C PRO A 349 2.63 43.83 -21.63
N VAL A 350 2.01 43.12 -22.53
CA VAL A 350 2.60 42.54 -23.73
C VAL A 350 1.68 42.83 -24.92
N SER A 351 2.20 42.74 -26.14
CA SER A 351 1.41 42.95 -27.35
C SER A 351 1.83 41.95 -28.42
N ASP A 352 1.33 40.73 -28.26
CA ASP A 352 1.55 39.63 -29.19
C ASP A 352 0.27 38.86 -29.45
N ARG A 353 0.35 37.81 -30.26
CA ARG A 353 -0.79 36.93 -30.52
C ARG A 353 -0.41 35.52 -30.09
N VAL A 354 -1.34 34.84 -29.47
CA VAL A 354 -1.16 33.49 -28.94
C VAL A 354 -2.24 32.53 -29.42
N THR A 355 -1.87 31.27 -29.54
CA THR A 355 -2.79 30.17 -29.76
C THR A 355 -2.62 29.15 -28.64
N ALA A 356 -3.57 28.25 -28.44
CA ALA A 356 -3.39 27.14 -27.49
C ALA A 356 -2.45 26.09 -28.08
N LYS A 357 -1.62 25.44 -27.25
CA LYS A 357 -0.80 24.28 -27.67
C LYS A 357 -1.67 23.12 -28.16
N VAL A 358 -2.82 22.90 -27.52
CA VAL A 358 -3.86 21.95 -27.92
C VAL A 358 -5.21 22.66 -27.80
N GLU A 359 -5.71 22.87 -26.60
CA GLU A 359 -6.85 23.71 -26.26
C GLU A 359 -6.70 24.27 -24.85
N VAL A 360 -7.29 25.43 -24.56
CA VAL A 360 -7.30 26.06 -23.25
C VAL A 360 -8.59 26.79 -22.99
N ASN A 361 -9.12 26.72 -21.78
CA ASN A 361 -10.32 27.45 -21.37
C ASN A 361 -9.99 28.94 -21.21
N LEU A 362 -10.88 29.78 -21.76
CA LEU A 362 -10.89 31.24 -21.58
C LEU A 362 -11.83 31.57 -20.44
N ARG A 363 -11.32 32.23 -19.40
CA ARG A 363 -12.06 32.48 -18.16
C ARG A 363 -12.34 33.98 -17.95
N SER A 364 -13.41 34.27 -17.17
CA SER A 364 -13.76 35.65 -16.77
C SER A 364 -12.79 36.26 -15.78
N LEU A 365 -12.04 35.43 -15.01
CA LEU A 365 -11.05 35.86 -14.01
C LEU A 365 -9.79 34.96 -14.09
N PRO A 366 -8.61 35.49 -13.73
CA PRO A 366 -7.35 34.69 -13.74
C PRO A 366 -7.26 33.77 -12.51
N SER A 367 -8.20 32.85 -12.43
CA SER A 367 -8.30 31.85 -11.38
C SER A 367 -9.01 30.60 -11.88
N VAL A 368 -8.54 29.42 -11.45
CA VAL A 368 -9.26 28.16 -11.62
C VAL A 368 -10.01 27.75 -10.34
N GLU A 369 -9.77 28.46 -9.24
CA GLU A 369 -10.28 28.12 -7.91
C GLU A 369 -11.53 28.95 -7.51
N ARG A 370 -11.68 30.13 -8.10
CA ARG A 370 -12.82 31.03 -7.76
C ARG A 370 -14.09 30.58 -8.48
N GLU A 371 -15.20 30.53 -7.76
CA GLU A 371 -16.50 30.16 -8.29
C GLU A 371 -17.04 31.18 -9.32
N ASP A 372 -16.68 32.47 -9.16
CA ASP A 372 -17.01 33.52 -10.07
C ASP A 372 -16.12 33.59 -11.33
N SER A 373 -15.10 32.73 -11.42
CA SER A 373 -14.28 32.54 -12.61
C SER A 373 -14.93 31.56 -13.59
N VAL A 374 -15.88 32.05 -14.37
CA VAL A 374 -16.61 31.23 -15.34
C VAL A 374 -15.84 31.06 -16.65
N ILE A 375 -16.04 29.93 -17.32
CA ILE A 375 -15.49 29.68 -18.66
C ILE A 375 -16.37 30.43 -19.68
N LEU A 376 -15.75 31.35 -20.41
CA LEU A 376 -16.43 32.17 -21.44
C LEU A 376 -16.25 31.60 -22.85
N GLY A 377 -15.27 30.70 -23.04
CA GLY A 377 -14.96 30.07 -24.32
C GLY A 377 -13.73 29.13 -24.22
N GLN A 378 -13.36 28.57 -25.35
CA GLN A 378 -12.16 27.76 -25.50
C GLN A 378 -11.32 28.27 -26.68
N LEU A 379 -10.02 28.42 -26.46
CA LEU A 379 -9.03 28.66 -27.51
C LEU A 379 -8.45 27.32 -27.96
N LYS A 380 -8.55 27.05 -29.26
CA LYS A 380 -7.97 25.82 -29.86
C LYS A 380 -6.69 26.14 -30.62
N ASN A 381 -5.84 25.12 -30.76
CA ASN A 381 -4.65 25.24 -31.59
C ASN A 381 -4.96 25.76 -32.99
N GLY A 382 -4.17 26.71 -33.49
CA GLY A 382 -4.33 27.36 -34.80
C GLY A 382 -5.34 28.54 -34.83
N THR A 383 -6.08 28.80 -33.74
CA THR A 383 -6.84 30.01 -33.55
C THR A 383 -6.02 31.01 -32.75
N TYR A 384 -5.83 32.23 -33.22
CA TYR A 384 -4.96 33.21 -32.56
C TYR A 384 -5.76 34.34 -31.95
N LEU A 385 -5.50 34.65 -30.68
CA LEU A 385 -6.03 35.77 -29.93
C LEU A 385 -4.95 36.79 -29.58
N PRO A 386 -5.25 38.09 -29.54
CA PRO A 386 -4.36 39.09 -28.99
C PRO A 386 -4.15 38.86 -27.50
N ARG A 387 -2.90 38.87 -27.06
CA ARG A 387 -2.50 38.85 -25.64
C ARG A 387 -2.03 40.23 -25.24
N THR A 388 -2.60 40.75 -24.14
CA THR A 388 -2.38 42.10 -23.63
C THR A 388 -1.56 42.12 -22.35
N GLY A 389 -1.46 41.00 -21.65
CA GLY A 389 -0.70 40.93 -20.42
C GLY A 389 -0.28 39.51 -20.06
N ILE A 390 0.82 39.40 -19.28
CA ILE A 390 1.29 38.17 -18.66
C ILE A 390 1.53 38.45 -17.16
N SER A 391 1.07 37.56 -16.32
CA SER A 391 1.30 37.65 -14.87
C SER A 391 2.36 36.67 -14.38
N ASP A 392 3.02 37.00 -13.27
CA ASP A 392 4.03 36.15 -12.65
C ASP A 392 3.45 34.86 -12.05
N ASN A 393 2.14 34.83 -11.79
CA ASN A 393 1.43 33.65 -11.29
C ASN A 393 0.87 32.76 -12.41
N GLY A 394 1.35 32.94 -13.65
CA GLY A 394 1.12 32.02 -14.77
C GLY A 394 -0.16 32.24 -15.57
N TRP A 395 -0.74 33.44 -15.53
CA TRP A 395 -1.91 33.81 -16.32
C TRP A 395 -1.55 34.76 -17.47
N SER A 396 -2.23 34.60 -18.59
CA SER A 396 -2.21 35.52 -19.70
C SER A 396 -3.59 36.22 -19.81
N GLU A 397 -3.54 37.53 -20.02
CA GLU A 397 -4.70 38.35 -20.33
C GLU A 397 -4.84 38.42 -21.86
N LEU A 398 -6.04 38.05 -22.38
CA LEU A 398 -6.33 37.93 -23.80
C LEU A 398 -7.56 38.75 -24.16
N THR A 399 -7.70 39.10 -25.45
CA THR A 399 -8.93 39.66 -25.96
C THR A 399 -9.70 38.61 -26.77
N TYR A 400 -10.91 38.28 -26.35
CA TYR A 400 -11.82 37.34 -27.00
C TYR A 400 -13.19 37.99 -27.17
N GLU A 401 -13.70 38.07 -28.42
CA GLU A 401 -14.99 38.71 -28.76
C GLU A 401 -15.16 40.12 -28.17
N GLY A 402 -14.06 40.88 -28.10
CA GLY A 402 -14.06 42.24 -27.56
C GLY A 402 -14.09 42.36 -26.04
N GLN A 403 -13.98 41.25 -25.33
CA GLN A 403 -13.90 41.16 -23.87
C GLN A 403 -12.49 40.71 -23.42
N THR A 404 -12.10 41.17 -22.22
CA THR A 404 -10.90 40.65 -21.56
C THR A 404 -11.21 39.32 -20.97
N VAL A 405 -10.39 38.32 -21.32
CA VAL A 405 -10.46 36.96 -20.78
C VAL A 405 -9.07 36.48 -20.34
N TYR A 406 -9.02 35.44 -19.52
CA TYR A 406 -7.82 34.96 -18.96
C TYR A 406 -7.60 33.48 -19.31
N ALA A 407 -6.35 33.12 -19.65
CA ALA A 407 -5.93 31.75 -19.91
C ALA A 407 -4.62 31.46 -19.21
N VAL A 408 -4.39 30.18 -18.83
CA VAL A 408 -3.14 29.75 -18.22
C VAL A 408 -2.02 29.81 -19.26
N THR A 409 -0.98 30.61 -18.99
CA THR A 409 0.12 30.92 -19.90
C THR A 409 0.83 29.66 -20.45
N ASN A 410 1.00 28.64 -19.62
CA ASN A 410 1.72 27.41 -20.00
C ASN A 410 1.01 26.59 -21.10
N TYR A 411 -0.28 26.84 -21.33
CA TYR A 411 -1.03 26.19 -22.42
C TYR A 411 -1.06 27.00 -23.71
N LEU A 412 -0.35 28.14 -23.73
CA LEU A 412 -0.30 29.03 -24.88
C LEU A 412 1.07 28.95 -25.58
N GLU A 413 1.08 29.23 -26.88
CA GLU A 413 2.26 29.47 -27.68
C GLU A 413 2.10 30.74 -28.50
N THR A 414 3.16 31.47 -28.73
CA THR A 414 3.15 32.72 -29.50
C THR A 414 3.13 32.43 -31.00
N GLU A 415 2.48 33.30 -31.77
CA GLU A 415 2.54 33.29 -33.24
C GLU A 415 4.03 33.49 -33.68
N SER A 416 4.60 32.50 -34.36
CA SER A 416 6.00 32.54 -34.79
C SER A 416 6.27 33.70 -35.74
N GLY A 417 6.83 34.81 -35.24
CA GLY A 417 7.11 35.97 -36.08
C GLY A 417 7.75 37.21 -35.44
N GLN A 418 7.74 37.37 -34.11
CA GLN A 418 8.50 38.44 -33.46
C GLN A 418 8.84 38.09 -32.01
N GLN A 419 10.11 37.78 -31.77
CA GLN A 419 10.74 37.88 -30.44
C GLN A 419 10.91 39.38 -30.12
N THR A 420 10.21 39.87 -29.14
CA THR A 420 10.63 41.04 -28.37
C THR A 420 11.04 40.55 -26.99
N GLU A 421 12.36 40.52 -26.75
CA GLU A 421 12.92 40.33 -25.41
C GLU A 421 12.37 41.41 -24.46
N PRO A 422 11.95 41.04 -23.24
CA PRO A 422 11.70 42.06 -22.22
C PRO A 422 13.03 42.57 -21.70
N GLN A 423 13.25 43.89 -21.76
CA GLN A 423 14.34 44.58 -21.10
C GLN A 423 14.22 44.36 -19.58
N SER A 424 15.25 43.73 -19.00
CA SER A 424 15.45 43.58 -17.56
C SER A 424 15.58 44.95 -16.87
N PRO A 425 14.86 45.19 -15.78
CA PRO A 425 15.28 46.14 -14.75
C PRO A 425 16.43 45.55 -13.93
N ALA A 426 17.38 46.42 -13.54
CA ALA A 426 18.54 46.10 -12.78
C ALA A 426 18.23 45.40 -11.42
N PRO A 427 19.20 44.62 -10.91
CA PRO A 427 18.92 43.63 -9.86
C PRO A 427 18.71 44.27 -8.49
N GLN A 428 17.57 43.99 -7.87
CA GLN A 428 17.42 44.00 -6.41
C GLN A 428 17.70 42.60 -5.89
N GLU A 429 18.62 42.53 -4.93
CA GLU A 429 18.99 41.32 -4.21
C GLU A 429 17.75 40.68 -3.56
N SER A 430 17.33 39.55 -4.13
CA SER A 430 16.36 38.66 -3.49
C SER A 430 17.14 37.50 -2.84
N GLN A 431 16.78 37.20 -1.59
CA GLN A 431 17.30 36.06 -0.83
C GLN A 431 17.12 34.76 -1.63
N PRO A 432 18.09 33.84 -1.60
CA PRO A 432 18.03 32.60 -2.37
C PRO A 432 16.93 31.69 -1.85
N ALA A 433 16.08 31.23 -2.76
CA ALA A 433 15.19 30.11 -2.52
C ALA A 433 16.02 28.87 -2.10
N PRO A 434 15.50 27.98 -1.25
CA PRO A 434 16.24 26.82 -0.80
C PRO A 434 16.65 25.96 -2.00
N GLN A 435 17.97 25.92 -2.24
CA GLN A 435 18.55 25.08 -3.29
C GLN A 435 18.32 23.62 -2.94
N ILE A 436 17.75 22.87 -3.88
CA ILE A 436 17.73 21.40 -3.80
C ILE A 436 19.18 20.95 -3.95
N GLN A 437 19.83 20.60 -2.83
CA GLN A 437 21.17 20.00 -2.83
C GLN A 437 21.06 18.51 -3.20
N THR A 438 20.77 18.21 -4.45
CA THR A 438 20.92 16.87 -5.00
C THR A 438 22.23 16.80 -5.76
N GLN A 439 23.26 16.22 -5.13
CA GLN A 439 24.51 15.92 -5.83
C GLN A 439 24.30 14.68 -6.68
N PHE A 440 24.28 14.85 -8.00
CA PHE A 440 24.27 13.74 -8.95
C PHE A 440 25.72 13.37 -9.28
N GLU A 441 26.06 12.08 -9.14
CA GLU A 441 27.27 11.52 -9.75
C GLU A 441 27.06 11.49 -11.26
N ASP A 442 27.98 12.07 -12.01
CA ASP A 442 27.91 12.06 -13.47
C ASP A 442 28.15 10.65 -14.03
N ILE A 443 27.25 10.19 -14.85
CA ILE A 443 27.35 8.93 -15.59
C ILE A 443 26.92 9.17 -17.03
N ASN A 444 27.23 8.22 -17.90
CA ASN A 444 26.91 8.34 -19.32
C ASN A 444 26.56 6.98 -19.89
N ASP A 445 25.31 6.55 -19.63
CA ASP A 445 24.77 5.27 -20.10
C ASP A 445 23.38 5.45 -20.70
N GLN A 446 22.90 4.43 -21.39
CA GLN A 446 21.55 4.38 -21.94
C GLN A 446 20.65 3.56 -21.04
N VAL A 447 19.43 4.03 -20.82
CA VAL A 447 18.43 3.36 -20.00
C VAL A 447 17.05 3.41 -20.66
N THR A 448 16.23 2.46 -20.29
CA THR A 448 14.79 2.42 -20.59
C THR A 448 14.00 2.21 -19.31
N ALA A 449 12.69 2.44 -19.32
CA ALA A 449 11.86 2.09 -18.20
C ALA A 449 11.69 0.56 -18.09
N LYS A 450 11.58 0.02 -16.87
CA LYS A 450 11.24 -1.39 -16.65
C LYS A 450 9.84 -1.72 -17.20
N ASP A 451 8.90 -0.80 -17.00
CA ASP A 451 7.56 -0.77 -17.56
C ASP A 451 7.25 0.64 -18.05
N GLU A 452 6.91 1.58 -17.16
CA GLU A 452 6.83 3.01 -17.44
C GLU A 452 7.35 3.83 -16.25
N VAL A 453 7.91 5.02 -16.52
CA VAL A 453 8.34 5.95 -15.48
C VAL A 453 8.11 7.41 -15.87
N ASN A 454 7.65 8.21 -14.93
CA ASN A 454 7.43 9.64 -15.14
C ASN A 454 8.76 10.38 -15.20
N LEU A 455 9.01 11.13 -16.29
CA LEU A 455 10.09 12.09 -16.40
C LEU A 455 9.61 13.47 -15.93
N ARG A 456 10.32 14.04 -14.95
CA ARG A 456 9.91 15.26 -14.23
C ARG A 456 10.89 16.39 -14.42
N THR A 457 10.41 17.62 -14.21
CA THR A 457 11.25 18.85 -14.27
C THR A 457 12.26 18.93 -13.10
N LEU A 458 11.94 18.33 -11.96
CA LEU A 458 12.78 18.31 -10.75
C LEU A 458 12.81 16.91 -10.13
N PRO A 459 13.90 16.54 -9.42
CA PRO A 459 14.03 15.25 -8.75
C PRO A 459 13.24 15.21 -7.43
N SER A 460 11.94 15.31 -7.53
CA SER A 460 11.00 15.24 -6.40
C SER A 460 9.64 14.74 -6.85
N VAL A 461 8.96 13.99 -6.02
CA VAL A 461 7.54 13.63 -6.19
C VAL A 461 6.62 14.47 -5.30
N GLU A 462 7.18 15.18 -4.32
CA GLU A 462 6.44 15.94 -3.30
C GLU A 462 6.29 17.42 -3.63
N ARG A 463 7.18 17.96 -4.46
CA ARG A 463 7.18 19.39 -4.80
C ARG A 463 6.15 19.69 -5.87
N GLU A 464 5.36 20.72 -5.66
CA GLU A 464 4.35 21.20 -6.63
C GLU A 464 4.96 21.68 -7.95
N ASP A 465 6.20 22.21 -7.93
CA ASP A 465 6.94 22.64 -9.11
C ASP A 465 7.68 21.49 -9.85
N SER A 466 7.60 20.27 -9.34
CA SER A 466 8.11 19.06 -10.01
C SER A 466 7.05 18.46 -10.93
N ILE A 467 7.00 18.96 -12.15
CA ILE A 467 5.97 18.61 -13.14
C ILE A 467 6.40 17.36 -13.92
N VAL A 468 5.46 16.43 -14.13
CA VAL A 468 5.65 15.31 -15.06
C VAL A 468 5.57 15.85 -16.49
N VAL A 469 6.66 15.74 -17.22
CA VAL A 469 6.75 16.22 -18.62
C VAL A 469 6.28 15.15 -19.60
N VAL A 470 6.68 13.90 -19.35
CA VAL A 470 6.37 12.74 -20.21
C VAL A 470 6.53 11.45 -19.41
N LYS A 471 5.89 10.40 -19.85
CA LYS A 471 6.12 9.03 -19.39
C LYS A 471 7.05 8.31 -20.35
N LEU A 472 8.20 7.84 -19.86
CA LEU A 472 9.09 6.96 -20.60
C LEU A 472 8.55 5.53 -20.48
N LYS A 473 8.36 4.86 -21.60
CA LYS A 473 7.86 3.48 -21.66
C LYS A 473 9.00 2.48 -21.85
N HIS A 474 8.72 1.23 -21.52
CA HIS A 474 9.65 0.13 -21.83
C HIS A 474 10.02 0.11 -23.33
N GLY A 475 11.31 -0.01 -23.63
CA GLY A 475 11.85 0.04 -25.00
C GLY A 475 12.13 1.43 -25.55
N GLU A 476 11.61 2.51 -24.93
CA GLU A 476 12.05 3.88 -25.26
C GLU A 476 13.38 4.15 -24.55
N ILE A 477 14.41 4.48 -25.31
CA ILE A 477 15.79 4.65 -24.79
C ILE A 477 16.10 6.12 -24.58
N VAL A 478 16.61 6.45 -23.41
CA VAL A 478 17.10 7.78 -23.08
C VAL A 478 18.54 7.75 -22.58
N GLN A 479 19.26 8.85 -22.78
CA GLN A 479 20.60 9.02 -22.22
C GLN A 479 20.51 9.43 -20.76
N ARG A 480 21.04 8.61 -19.84
CA ARG A 480 21.19 8.97 -18.44
C ARG A 480 22.54 9.66 -18.23
N THR A 481 22.50 10.86 -17.67
CA THR A 481 23.66 11.74 -17.48
C THR A 481 24.05 11.90 -16.02
N GLY A 482 23.27 11.38 -15.10
CA GLY A 482 23.60 11.43 -13.67
C GLY A 482 22.72 10.51 -12.83
N ILE A 483 23.27 10.07 -11.70
CA ILE A 483 22.56 9.28 -10.71
C ILE A 483 22.80 9.86 -9.32
N ASN A 484 21.78 9.96 -8.51
CA ASN A 484 21.87 10.19 -7.09
C ASN A 484 21.42 8.92 -6.36
N LYS A 485 22.37 8.19 -5.79
CA LYS A 485 22.14 6.91 -5.12
C LYS A 485 21.51 7.09 -3.74
N ASP A 486 21.76 8.22 -3.09
CA ASP A 486 21.29 8.48 -1.72
C ASP A 486 19.78 8.69 -1.66
N VAL A 487 19.21 9.33 -2.69
CA VAL A 487 17.78 9.61 -2.79
C VAL A 487 17.09 8.88 -3.96
N GLY A 488 17.82 8.03 -4.69
CA GLY A 488 17.25 7.15 -5.71
C GLY A 488 16.78 7.83 -7.00
N TRP A 489 17.38 8.96 -7.42
CA TRP A 489 17.02 9.70 -8.63
C TRP A 489 18.05 9.58 -9.74
N SER A 490 17.57 9.52 -10.98
CA SER A 490 18.37 9.62 -12.22
C SER A 490 18.07 10.91 -12.96
N ARG A 491 19.10 11.52 -13.50
CA ARG A 491 19.04 12.64 -14.44
C ARG A 491 19.18 12.10 -15.86
N VAL A 492 18.20 12.35 -16.71
CA VAL A 492 18.15 11.85 -18.09
C VAL A 492 17.97 12.99 -19.09
N VAL A 493 18.36 12.75 -20.35
CA VAL A 493 18.08 13.68 -21.46
C VAL A 493 17.03 13.06 -22.36
N TYR A 494 15.89 13.71 -22.47
CA TYR A 494 14.77 13.33 -23.35
C TYR A 494 14.47 14.47 -24.32
N ASN A 495 14.56 14.21 -25.62
CA ASN A 495 14.38 15.22 -26.68
C ASN A 495 15.19 16.52 -26.46
N GLY A 496 16.41 16.40 -25.94
CA GLY A 496 17.30 17.54 -25.67
C GLY A 496 17.01 18.27 -24.35
N GLN A 497 16.01 17.87 -23.60
CA GLN A 497 15.66 18.45 -22.30
C GLN A 497 16.20 17.56 -21.17
N THR A 498 16.80 18.18 -20.14
CA THR A 498 17.18 17.49 -18.90
C THR A 498 15.97 17.29 -18.02
N LEU A 499 15.68 16.02 -17.69
CA LEU A 499 14.58 15.60 -16.85
C LEU A 499 15.08 14.62 -15.78
N TYR A 500 14.21 14.33 -14.82
CA TYR A 500 14.53 13.48 -13.67
C TYR A 500 13.49 12.40 -13.49
N CYS A 501 13.96 11.20 -13.10
CA CYS A 501 13.07 10.09 -12.78
C CYS A 501 13.66 9.23 -11.66
N VAL A 502 12.82 8.43 -11.05
CA VAL A 502 13.22 7.52 -9.97
C VAL A 502 14.02 6.35 -10.56
N SER A 503 15.25 6.16 -10.09
CA SER A 503 16.24 5.22 -10.65
C SER A 503 15.79 3.76 -10.62
N GLN A 504 15.05 3.35 -9.60
CA GLN A 504 14.61 1.96 -9.45
C GLN A 504 13.67 1.46 -10.57
N TYR A 505 13.02 2.38 -11.28
CA TYR A 505 12.15 2.05 -12.43
C TYR A 505 12.89 2.03 -13.77
N LEU A 506 14.21 2.20 -13.77
CA LEU A 506 15.03 2.11 -14.97
C LEU A 506 15.77 0.78 -15.04
N THR A 507 16.07 0.35 -16.26
CA THR A 507 16.91 -0.80 -16.59
C THR A 507 17.82 -0.46 -17.77
N ALA A 508 18.82 -1.30 -18.03
CA ALA A 508 19.55 -1.24 -19.30
C ALA A 508 18.58 -1.57 -20.45
N PRO A 509 18.81 -1.01 -21.66
CA PRO A 509 17.96 -1.23 -22.83
C PRO A 509 17.93 -2.67 -23.28
#